data_b79c903de8d4a81b9aa15472f3d8c7d7
#
_entry.id   b79c903de8d4a81b9aa15472f3d8c7d7
#
_cell.length_a   1.000
_cell.length_b   1.000
_cell.length_c   1.000
_cell.angle_alpha   90.00
_cell.angle_beta   90.00
_cell.angle_gamma   90.00
#
_symmetry.space_group_name_H-M   'P 1'
#
loop_
_entity.id
_entity.type
_entity.pdbx_description
1 polymer ?
#
loop_
_entity_poly.entity_id
_entity_poly.type
_entity_poly.pdbx_seq_one_letter_code
_entity_poly.pdbx_strand_id
1 'polypeptide(L)'
;MYTFATICYLCSLNVAFTGHRNYLEVKNEQLRKVVDQFISEGYTTFLCGMAEGFDIAAAEVVLSLKTDYPQLRLLSVIPFEGHDMAMPNAEWAERYRRIVEAADEVVTISQSYNVNIYRLRNDYLVDNADAIICYYSGNVRTGTGYTVRRAMKKCLRMVNLYADSYQIQFFG
;
A
#
# COMPACT_ATOMS: atom_id res chain seq x y z
N MET A 1 -11.98 25.17 37.90
CA MET A 1 -10.77 24.63 37.20
C MET A 1 -11.28 23.60 36.20
N TYR A 2 -11.54 24.01 34.97
CA TYR A 2 -12.08 23.13 33.92
C TYR A 2 -10.93 22.58 33.11
N THR A 3 -10.68 21.28 33.24
CA THR A 3 -9.69 20.57 32.44
C THR A 3 -10.30 20.35 31.05
N PHE A 4 -9.87 21.12 30.06
CA PHE A 4 -10.16 20.83 28.67
C PHE A 4 -9.40 19.55 28.27
N ALA A 5 -10.08 18.40 28.31
CA ALA A 5 -9.63 17.23 27.60
C ALA A 5 -9.77 17.54 26.11
N THR A 6 -8.70 17.97 25.49
CA THR A 6 -8.61 18.04 24.02
C THR A 6 -8.72 16.62 23.51
N ILE A 7 -9.92 16.22 23.10
CA ILE A 7 -10.12 15.01 22.27
C ILE A 7 -9.49 15.37 20.94
N CYS A 8 -8.20 15.06 20.83
CA CYS A 8 -7.54 15.00 19.53
C CYS A 8 -8.24 13.88 18.75
N TYR A 9 -9.10 14.24 17.82
CA TYR A 9 -9.49 13.33 16.75
C TYR A 9 -8.19 13.00 16.01
N LEU A 10 -7.57 11.88 16.38
CA LEU A 10 -6.46 11.30 15.65
C LEU A 10 -7.01 10.96 14.25
N CYS A 11 -6.86 11.89 13.31
CA CYS A 11 -7.01 11.56 11.91
C CYS A 11 -6.06 10.40 11.64
N SER A 12 -6.60 9.23 11.33
CA SER A 12 -5.80 8.09 10.91
C SER A 12 -4.99 8.51 9.69
N LEU A 13 -3.66 8.47 9.80
CA LEU A 13 -2.79 8.70 8.65
C LEU A 13 -2.70 7.42 7.83
N ASN A 14 -2.82 7.58 6.52
CA ASN A 14 -2.92 6.49 5.57
C ASN A 14 -1.65 6.39 4.71
N VAL A 15 -1.14 5.17 4.53
CA VAL A 15 -0.03 4.88 3.61
C VAL A 15 -0.52 3.97 2.51
N ALA A 16 -0.25 4.27 1.25
CA ALA A 16 -0.49 3.32 0.17
C ALA A 16 0.80 2.70 -0.35
N PHE A 17 0.70 1.45 -0.78
CA PHE A 17 1.77 0.72 -1.42
C PHE A 17 1.62 0.76 -2.94
N THR A 18 2.75 0.80 -3.66
CA THR A 18 2.82 0.60 -5.10
C THR A 18 4.18 0.08 -5.51
N GLY A 19 4.25 -0.98 -6.29
CA GLY A 19 5.55 -1.51 -6.69
C GLY A 19 5.50 -2.39 -7.92
N HIS A 20 6.70 -2.79 -8.36
CA HIS A 20 6.84 -3.70 -9.49
C HIS A 20 6.53 -5.14 -9.10
N ARG A 21 6.06 -5.92 -10.08
CA ARG A 21 5.77 -7.36 -9.93
C ARG A 21 7.01 -8.19 -9.64
N ASN A 22 8.16 -7.79 -10.15
CA ASN A 22 9.45 -8.45 -9.94
C ASN A 22 10.14 -8.04 -8.63
N TYR A 23 9.37 -7.82 -7.58
CA TYR A 23 9.87 -7.55 -6.25
C TYR A 23 10.65 -8.76 -5.69
N LEU A 24 11.78 -8.51 -5.06
CA LEU A 24 12.61 -9.54 -4.43
C LEU A 24 12.33 -9.60 -2.93
N GLU A 25 11.78 -10.71 -2.45
CA GLU A 25 11.39 -10.90 -1.04
C GLU A 25 12.57 -10.83 -0.05
N VAL A 26 13.81 -10.97 -0.52
CA VAL A 26 15.01 -10.68 0.29
C VAL A 26 14.99 -9.25 0.85
N LYS A 27 14.24 -8.33 0.26
CA LYS A 27 14.04 -6.97 0.74
C LYS A 27 12.90 -6.82 1.78
N ASN A 28 12.24 -7.90 2.19
CA ASN A 28 11.13 -7.83 3.16
C ASN A 28 11.57 -7.25 4.51
N GLU A 29 12.80 -7.51 4.94
CA GLU A 29 13.32 -6.90 6.18
C GLU A 29 13.42 -5.38 6.06
N GLN A 30 13.87 -4.88 4.91
CA GLN A 30 13.94 -3.45 4.63
C GLN A 30 12.55 -2.83 4.57
N LEU A 31 11.61 -3.49 3.91
CA LEU A 31 10.21 -3.08 3.86
C LEU A 31 9.59 -3.02 5.27
N ARG A 32 9.82 -4.04 6.10
CA ARG A 32 9.36 -4.08 7.49
C ARG A 32 9.88 -2.88 8.29
N LYS A 33 11.18 -2.56 8.21
CA LYS A 33 11.78 -1.39 8.91
C LYS A 33 11.10 -0.08 8.49
N VAL A 34 10.80 0.09 7.21
CA VAL A 34 10.11 1.29 6.72
C VAL A 34 8.66 1.33 7.22
N VAL A 35 7.94 0.21 7.20
CA VAL A 35 6.57 0.15 7.76
C VAL A 35 6.59 0.47 9.27
N ASP A 36 7.50 -0.12 10.05
CA ASP A 36 7.68 0.19 11.48
C ASP A 36 7.95 1.69 11.72
N GLN A 37 8.77 2.32 10.87
CA GLN A 37 9.01 3.75 10.95
C GLN A 37 7.71 4.56 10.76
N PHE A 38 6.92 4.24 9.74
CA PHE A 38 5.63 4.91 9.51
C PHE A 38 4.66 4.71 10.69
N ILE A 39 4.63 3.50 11.28
CA ILE A 39 3.82 3.22 12.47
C ILE A 39 4.26 4.13 13.64
N SER A 40 5.56 4.26 13.87
CA SER A 40 6.11 5.11 14.94
C SER A 40 5.79 6.60 14.74
N GLU A 41 5.54 7.01 13.50
CA GLU A 41 5.13 8.37 13.11
C GLU A 41 3.60 8.58 13.13
N GLY A 42 2.82 7.57 13.54
CA GLY A 42 1.38 7.66 13.73
C GLY A 42 0.52 7.20 12.53
N TYR A 43 1.13 6.60 11.51
CA TYR A 43 0.37 5.97 10.43
C TYR A 43 -0.21 4.64 10.92
N THR A 44 -1.52 4.46 10.75
CA THR A 44 -2.22 3.26 11.24
C THR A 44 -2.96 2.50 10.17
N THR A 45 -3.20 3.10 9.01
CA THR A 45 -3.95 2.48 7.92
C THR A 45 -3.06 2.32 6.68
N PHE A 46 -3.00 1.10 6.16
CA PHE A 46 -2.18 0.73 5.01
C PHE A 46 -3.07 0.24 3.86
N LEU A 47 -3.01 0.92 2.71
CA LEU A 47 -3.76 0.60 1.51
C LEU A 47 -2.90 -0.21 0.56
N CYS A 48 -3.40 -1.37 0.15
CA CYS A 48 -2.72 -2.28 -0.76
C CYS A 48 -3.52 -2.51 -2.03
N GLY A 49 -2.89 -2.33 -3.19
CA GLY A 49 -3.53 -2.52 -4.49
C GLY A 49 -3.64 -3.97 -4.94
N MET A 50 -3.12 -4.91 -4.17
CA MET A 50 -3.28 -6.34 -4.38
C MET A 50 -2.74 -6.88 -5.72
N ALA A 51 -1.71 -6.24 -6.29
CA ALA A 51 -0.97 -6.78 -7.41
C ALA A 51 0.07 -7.80 -6.94
N GLU A 52 0.40 -8.76 -7.78
CA GLU A 52 1.51 -9.69 -7.52
C GLU A 52 2.83 -8.94 -7.28
N GLY A 53 3.75 -9.54 -6.53
CA GLY A 53 5.06 -8.96 -6.20
C GLY A 53 5.00 -8.02 -5.00
N PHE A 54 5.38 -6.75 -5.17
CA PHE A 54 5.55 -5.82 -4.06
C PHE A 54 4.27 -5.63 -3.22
N ASP A 55 3.11 -5.46 -3.85
CA ASP A 55 1.87 -5.18 -3.13
C ASP A 55 1.51 -6.34 -2.19
N ILE A 56 1.56 -7.59 -2.67
CA ILE A 56 1.29 -8.79 -1.86
C ILE A 56 2.29 -8.89 -0.70
N ALA A 57 3.59 -8.73 -0.96
CA ALA A 57 4.62 -8.76 0.08
C ALA A 57 4.41 -7.66 1.14
N ALA A 58 4.03 -6.46 0.71
CA ALA A 58 3.75 -5.35 1.62
C ALA A 58 2.53 -5.61 2.51
N ALA A 59 1.46 -6.16 1.95
CA ALA A 59 0.28 -6.55 2.73
C ALA A 59 0.62 -7.63 3.78
N GLU A 60 1.40 -8.64 3.41
CA GLU A 60 1.86 -9.69 4.34
C GLU A 60 2.72 -9.13 5.48
N VAL A 61 3.60 -8.16 5.18
CA VAL A 61 4.38 -7.46 6.21
C VAL A 61 3.46 -6.72 7.18
N VAL A 62 2.47 -5.97 6.70
CA VAL A 62 1.50 -5.27 7.57
C VAL A 62 0.74 -6.28 8.44
N LEU A 63 0.23 -7.37 7.86
CA LEU A 63 -0.49 -8.40 8.62
C LEU A 63 0.39 -9.03 9.70
N SER A 64 1.68 -9.28 9.40
CA SER A 64 2.62 -9.83 10.40
C SER A 64 2.87 -8.88 11.57
N LEU A 65 2.77 -7.56 11.34
CA LEU A 65 2.98 -6.54 12.36
C LEU A 65 1.74 -6.30 13.25
N LYS A 66 0.56 -6.75 12.85
CA LYS A 66 -0.67 -6.58 13.66
C LYS A 66 -0.60 -7.28 15.01
N THR A 67 0.23 -8.31 15.18
CA THR A 67 0.46 -8.94 16.50
C THR A 67 1.10 -7.95 17.48
N ASP A 68 2.06 -7.15 17.01
CA ASP A 68 2.78 -6.18 17.82
C ASP A 68 2.03 -4.83 17.90
N TYR A 69 1.24 -4.52 16.86
CA TYR A 69 0.49 -3.27 16.70
C TYR A 69 -0.99 -3.55 16.36
N PRO A 70 -1.83 -3.93 17.34
CA PRO A 70 -3.23 -4.32 17.10
C PRO A 70 -4.12 -3.23 16.48
N GLN A 71 -3.69 -1.96 16.57
CA GLN A 71 -4.39 -0.81 15.97
C GLN A 71 -4.22 -0.70 14.46
N LEU A 72 -3.30 -1.46 13.86
CA LEU A 72 -3.06 -1.40 12.42
C LEU A 72 -4.27 -1.90 11.63
N ARG A 73 -4.54 -1.22 10.54
CA ARG A 73 -5.57 -1.59 9.58
C ARG A 73 -4.97 -1.81 8.20
N LEU A 74 -5.31 -2.92 7.58
CA LEU A 74 -5.01 -3.19 6.18
C LEU A 74 -6.28 -3.03 5.34
N LEU A 75 -6.26 -2.13 4.37
CA LEU A 75 -7.28 -1.99 3.34
C LEU A 75 -6.81 -2.65 2.05
N SER A 76 -7.46 -3.72 1.65
CA SER A 76 -7.25 -4.37 0.35
C SER A 76 -8.09 -3.68 -0.71
N VAL A 77 -7.45 -2.98 -1.64
CA VAL A 77 -8.13 -2.27 -2.74
C VAL A 77 -8.05 -3.14 -3.99
N ILE A 78 -9.10 -3.89 -4.27
CA ILE A 78 -9.16 -4.82 -5.40
C ILE A 78 -9.76 -4.15 -6.64
N PRO A 79 -9.21 -4.39 -7.83
CA PRO A 79 -9.67 -3.71 -9.04
C PRO A 79 -11.08 -4.15 -9.44
N PHE A 80 -11.40 -5.45 -9.37
CA PHE A 80 -12.72 -5.99 -9.72
C PHE A 80 -12.97 -7.32 -9.01
N GLU A 81 -14.23 -7.71 -8.92
CA GLU A 81 -14.62 -9.00 -8.34
C GLU A 81 -14.01 -10.17 -9.11
N GLY A 82 -13.45 -11.15 -8.38
CA GLY A 82 -12.76 -12.30 -8.98
C GLY A 82 -11.36 -12.00 -9.49
N HIS A 83 -10.73 -10.90 -9.07
CA HIS A 83 -9.36 -10.55 -9.48
C HIS A 83 -8.33 -11.61 -9.06
N ASP A 84 -8.59 -12.43 -8.05
CA ASP A 84 -7.76 -13.58 -7.69
C ASP A 84 -7.57 -14.57 -8.85
N MET A 85 -8.58 -14.71 -9.72
CA MET A 85 -8.51 -15.54 -10.93
C MET A 85 -7.56 -14.98 -12.00
N ALA A 86 -7.19 -13.70 -11.90
CA ALA A 86 -6.23 -13.05 -12.79
C ALA A 86 -4.78 -13.13 -12.27
N MET A 87 -4.56 -13.79 -11.12
CA MET A 87 -3.21 -14.02 -10.61
C MET A 87 -2.43 -14.99 -11.51
N PRO A 88 -1.10 -14.84 -11.63
CA PRO A 88 -0.30 -15.58 -12.61
C PRO A 88 -0.23 -17.10 -12.35
N ASN A 89 -0.45 -17.52 -11.11
CA ASN A 89 -0.48 -18.93 -10.72
C ASN A 89 -1.26 -19.15 -9.40
N ALA A 90 -1.42 -20.41 -9.00
CA ALA A 90 -2.16 -20.80 -7.82
C ALA A 90 -1.54 -20.28 -6.50
N GLU A 91 -0.23 -20.17 -6.43
CA GLU A 91 0.48 -19.64 -5.25
C GLU A 91 0.11 -18.17 -5.00
N TRP A 92 0.19 -17.32 -6.04
CA TRP A 92 -0.20 -15.92 -5.94
C TRP A 92 -1.69 -15.76 -5.63
N ALA A 93 -2.55 -16.59 -6.23
CA ALA A 93 -3.98 -16.57 -5.95
C ALA A 93 -4.29 -16.94 -4.50
N GLU A 94 -3.56 -17.89 -3.92
CA GLU A 94 -3.71 -18.30 -2.52
C GLU A 94 -3.23 -17.21 -1.56
N ARG A 95 -2.06 -16.60 -1.81
CA ARG A 95 -1.57 -15.46 -1.03
C ARG A 95 -2.57 -14.29 -1.07
N TYR A 96 -3.07 -13.98 -2.25
CA TYR A 96 -4.09 -12.94 -2.45
C TYR A 96 -5.33 -13.21 -1.60
N ARG A 97 -5.93 -14.42 -1.67
CA ARG A 97 -7.14 -14.75 -0.91
C ARG A 97 -6.93 -14.67 0.61
N ARG A 98 -5.82 -15.18 1.10
CA ARG A 98 -5.47 -15.09 2.53
C ARG A 98 -5.36 -13.64 3.01
N ILE A 99 -4.80 -12.76 2.20
CA ILE A 99 -4.69 -11.33 2.53
C ILE A 99 -6.07 -10.68 2.53
N VAL A 100 -6.90 -10.94 1.52
CA VAL A 100 -8.27 -10.38 1.44
C VAL A 100 -9.12 -10.85 2.62
N GLU A 101 -9.00 -12.10 3.03
CA GLU A 101 -9.71 -12.66 4.20
C GLU A 101 -9.24 -12.02 5.52
N ALA A 102 -7.93 -11.72 5.64
CA ALA A 102 -7.34 -11.13 6.85
C ALA A 102 -7.39 -9.60 6.89
N ALA A 103 -7.76 -8.94 5.80
CA ALA A 103 -7.85 -7.49 5.72
C ALA A 103 -8.98 -6.94 6.61
N ASP A 104 -8.75 -5.76 7.18
CA ASP A 104 -9.78 -5.07 7.99
C ASP A 104 -10.90 -4.49 7.14
N GLU A 105 -10.58 -4.20 5.86
CA GLU A 105 -11.54 -3.67 4.90
C GLU A 105 -11.14 -4.08 3.49
N VAL A 106 -12.14 -4.36 2.65
CA VAL A 106 -11.96 -4.65 1.22
C VAL A 106 -12.74 -3.65 0.40
N VAL A 107 -12.04 -2.91 -0.43
CA VAL A 107 -12.62 -1.94 -1.36
C VAL A 107 -12.57 -2.51 -2.77
N THR A 108 -13.72 -2.76 -3.38
CA THR A 108 -13.83 -3.23 -4.77
C THR A 108 -14.13 -2.05 -5.69
N ILE A 109 -13.24 -1.76 -6.64
CA ILE A 109 -13.39 -0.60 -7.54
C ILE A 109 -14.50 -0.82 -8.57
N SER A 110 -14.66 -2.06 -9.06
CA SER A 110 -15.69 -2.39 -10.03
C SER A 110 -16.18 -3.83 -9.86
N GLN A 111 -17.40 -4.13 -10.29
CA GLN A 111 -17.90 -5.51 -10.33
C GLN A 111 -17.24 -6.35 -11.43
N SER A 112 -16.75 -5.72 -12.49
CA SER A 112 -16.17 -6.42 -13.62
C SER A 112 -14.93 -5.71 -14.17
N TYR A 113 -14.13 -6.48 -14.91
CA TYR A 113 -12.94 -5.95 -15.60
C TYR A 113 -13.33 -4.89 -16.65
N ASN A 114 -12.55 -3.82 -16.74
CA ASN A 114 -12.51 -2.88 -17.85
C ASN A 114 -11.08 -2.38 -18.09
N VAL A 115 -10.81 -1.80 -19.25
CA VAL A 115 -9.46 -1.42 -19.68
C VAL A 115 -8.78 -0.39 -18.78
N ASN A 116 -9.54 0.40 -18.02
CA ASN A 116 -9.04 1.44 -17.14
C ASN A 116 -8.97 1.00 -15.68
N ILE A 117 -9.40 -0.22 -15.35
CA ILE A 117 -9.65 -0.63 -13.96
C ILE A 117 -8.42 -0.54 -13.06
N TYR A 118 -7.26 -0.93 -13.56
CA TYR A 118 -6.01 -0.84 -12.79
C TYR A 118 -5.58 0.62 -12.55
N ARG A 119 -5.88 1.52 -13.49
CA ARG A 119 -5.64 2.95 -13.31
C ARG A 119 -6.58 3.52 -12.26
N LEU A 120 -7.86 3.18 -12.30
CA LEU A 120 -8.85 3.61 -11.30
C LEU A 120 -8.48 3.12 -9.90
N ARG A 121 -8.02 1.87 -9.76
CA ARG A 121 -7.51 1.35 -8.49
C ARG A 121 -6.30 2.15 -8.01
N ASN A 122 -5.34 2.46 -8.87
CA ASN A 122 -4.17 3.26 -8.53
C ASN A 122 -4.53 4.70 -8.16
N ASP A 123 -5.53 5.29 -8.84
CA ASP A 123 -6.08 6.60 -8.49
C ASP A 123 -6.66 6.58 -7.08
N TYR A 124 -7.47 5.55 -6.75
CA TYR A 124 -8.03 5.39 -5.41
C TYR A 124 -6.94 5.31 -4.33
N LEU A 125 -5.87 4.54 -4.55
CA LEU A 125 -4.76 4.44 -3.61
C LEU A 125 -4.15 5.81 -3.30
N VAL A 126 -3.82 6.58 -4.34
CA VAL A 126 -3.20 7.90 -4.17
C VAL A 126 -4.16 8.93 -3.59
N ASP A 127 -5.45 8.85 -3.93
CA ASP A 127 -6.45 9.80 -3.47
C ASP A 127 -6.80 9.63 -1.98
N ASN A 128 -6.60 8.43 -1.43
CA ASN A 128 -6.89 8.09 -0.05
C ASN A 128 -5.64 7.92 0.83
N ALA A 129 -4.46 8.33 0.35
CA ALA A 129 -3.21 8.21 1.09
C ALA A 129 -2.61 9.58 1.43
N ASP A 130 -1.94 9.64 2.59
CA ASP A 130 -1.12 10.76 3.04
C ASP A 130 0.35 10.55 2.68
N ALA A 131 0.75 9.29 2.44
CA ALA A 131 2.10 8.91 2.03
C ALA A 131 2.10 7.66 1.15
N ILE A 132 3.22 7.44 0.45
CA ILE A 132 3.43 6.28 -0.41
C ILE A 132 4.73 5.55 -0.02
N ILE A 133 4.65 4.23 0.14
CA ILE A 133 5.82 3.35 0.15
C ILE A 133 5.85 2.65 -1.20
N CYS A 134 6.93 2.80 -1.96
CA CYS A 134 7.01 2.24 -3.31
C CYS A 134 8.27 1.39 -3.54
N TYR A 135 8.17 0.50 -4.53
CA TYR A 135 9.29 -0.22 -5.11
C TYR A 135 9.35 0.10 -6.61
N TYR A 136 10.07 1.18 -6.95
CA TYR A 136 10.00 1.83 -8.26
C TYR A 136 11.38 2.03 -8.89
N SER A 137 11.62 1.44 -10.05
CA SER A 137 12.89 1.47 -10.79
C SER A 137 13.15 2.75 -11.58
N GLY A 138 12.22 3.71 -11.59
CA GLY A 138 12.28 4.88 -12.46
C GLY A 138 11.57 4.70 -13.82
N ASN A 139 11.06 3.50 -14.14
CA ASN A 139 10.36 3.28 -15.42
C ASN A 139 8.96 3.92 -15.42
N VAL A 140 8.85 5.08 -16.06
CA VAL A 140 7.64 5.89 -16.15
C VAL A 140 6.49 5.24 -16.94
N ARG A 141 6.77 4.21 -17.76
CA ARG A 141 5.77 3.56 -18.62
C ARG A 141 4.99 2.43 -17.94
N THR A 142 5.21 2.21 -16.64
CA THR A 142 4.54 1.18 -15.84
C THR A 142 3.37 1.73 -15.05
N GLY A 143 2.50 0.84 -14.55
CA GLY A 143 1.44 1.19 -13.58
C GLY A 143 2.02 1.82 -12.31
N THR A 144 3.14 1.27 -11.79
CA THR A 144 3.88 1.86 -10.66
C THR A 144 4.35 3.28 -10.99
N GLY A 145 4.93 3.49 -12.20
CA GLY A 145 5.36 4.81 -12.65
C GLY A 145 4.21 5.80 -12.77
N TYR A 146 3.02 5.35 -13.18
CA TYR A 146 1.81 6.17 -13.18
C TYR A 146 1.45 6.61 -11.75
N THR A 147 1.38 5.67 -10.81
CA THR A 147 1.02 5.93 -9.41
C THR A 147 2.01 6.89 -8.74
N VAL A 148 3.31 6.67 -8.93
CA VAL A 148 4.38 7.52 -8.41
C VAL A 148 4.24 8.96 -8.92
N ARG A 149 4.06 9.17 -10.24
CA ARG A 149 3.88 10.51 -10.80
C ARG A 149 2.61 11.20 -10.28
N ARG A 150 1.52 10.45 -10.05
CA ARG A 150 0.30 11.00 -9.46
C ARG A 150 0.53 11.43 -8.01
N ALA A 151 1.23 10.62 -7.22
CA ALA A 151 1.60 10.95 -5.84
C ALA A 151 2.51 12.19 -5.78
N MET A 152 3.48 12.31 -6.70
CA MET A 152 4.32 13.50 -6.84
C MET A 152 3.49 14.77 -7.10
N LYS A 153 2.51 14.70 -8.02
CA LYS A 153 1.62 15.84 -8.31
C LYS A 153 0.77 16.27 -7.10
N LYS A 154 0.48 15.35 -6.19
CA LYS A 154 -0.23 15.62 -4.94
C LYS A 154 0.72 15.99 -3.79
N CYS A 155 2.01 16.10 -4.04
CA CYS A 155 3.04 16.38 -3.04
C CYS A 155 3.01 15.40 -1.85
N LEU A 156 2.66 14.12 -2.09
CA LEU A 156 2.67 13.10 -1.04
C LEU A 156 4.11 12.74 -0.67
N ARG A 157 4.34 12.53 0.63
CA ARG A 157 5.59 11.92 1.11
C ARG A 157 5.78 10.56 0.47
N MET A 158 7.00 10.27 -0.03
CA MET A 158 7.30 8.97 -0.63
C MET A 158 8.60 8.38 -0.10
N VAL A 159 8.61 7.05 0.09
CA VAL A 159 9.80 6.25 0.35
C VAL A 159 9.92 5.20 -0.74
N ASN A 160 11.04 5.19 -1.47
CA ASN A 160 11.30 4.23 -2.53
C ASN A 160 12.35 3.21 -2.08
N LEU A 161 11.98 1.93 -2.07
CA LEU A 161 12.82 0.79 -1.63
C LEU A 161 13.61 0.13 -2.76
N TYR A 162 13.54 0.64 -3.98
CA TYR A 162 14.19 0.01 -5.14
C TYR A 162 15.71 0.08 -5.07
N ALA A 163 16.26 1.24 -4.70
CA ALA A 163 17.69 1.43 -4.49
C ALA A 163 18.09 1.05 -3.07
N ASP A 164 19.34 0.60 -2.87
CA ASP A 164 19.86 0.20 -1.55
C ASP A 164 20.05 1.38 -0.58
N SER A 165 20.05 2.61 -1.08
CA SER A 165 20.00 3.82 -0.27
C SER A 165 18.57 4.36 -0.22
N TYR A 166 18.01 4.46 0.99
CA TYR A 166 16.71 5.08 1.21
C TYR A 166 16.75 6.54 0.75
N GLN A 167 16.11 6.84 -0.35
CA GLN A 167 15.81 8.22 -0.70
C GLN A 167 14.40 8.53 -0.22
N ILE A 168 14.30 9.14 0.97
CA ILE A 168 13.09 9.84 1.37
C ILE A 168 13.02 11.09 0.50
N GLN A 169 12.24 11.03 -0.55
CA GLN A 169 11.99 12.21 -1.37
C GLN A 169 10.81 12.97 -0.74
N PHE A 170 11.14 14.04 -0.05
CA PHE A 170 10.14 15.04 0.30
C PHE A 170 9.95 15.94 -0.92
N PHE A 171 8.76 15.93 -1.49
CA PHE A 171 8.33 16.96 -2.41
C PHE A 171 7.57 17.99 -1.58
N GLY A 172 8.23 19.10 -1.27
CA GLY A 172 7.64 20.31 -0.71
C GLY A 172 7.32 21.29 -1.82
#